data_ce24ff716683a70f56bf33ad06e5dcbd
#
_entry.id   ce24ff716683a70f56bf33ad06e5dcbd
#
_cell.length_a   1.000
_cell.length_b   1.000
_cell.length_c   1.000
_cell.angle_alpha   90.00
_cell.angle_beta   90.00
_cell.angle_gamma   90.00
#
_symmetry.space_group_name_H-M   'P 1'
#
loop_
_entity.id
_entity.type
_entity.pdbx_description
1 polymer ?
#
loop_
_entity_poly.entity_id
_entity_poly.type
_entity_poly.pdbx_seq_one_letter_code
_entity_poly.pdbx_strand_id
1 'polypeptide(L)'
;MMFVPLRLRSSFAIFALAAPLALAGYASPAQGAPGGELVLASSAEDPALTARLRALSPTVNPNEARRVAYIAYTTGLELARKWEMGSSPTMHSFLINIGAKKGGYCYQFATELLLRLHAQKLKTLELHWAESDAGTDTEHNVIAVTAPGQPFAQGIMLDNWRRSGRLLWGPLNGDPDHAWQENKAAFYSRLPRKAVTTDQSKPKKKVKRKPQHRSTH
;
A
#
# COMPACT_ATOMS: atom_id res chain seq x y z
N MET A 1 83.60 -24.14 46.60
CA MET A 1 83.13 -22.80 46.61
C MET A 1 81.95 -22.68 45.67
N MET A 2 80.73 -22.78 46.16
CA MET A 2 79.48 -22.71 45.37
C MET A 2 78.69 -21.47 45.83
N PHE A 3 78.56 -20.58 44.88
CA PHE A 3 77.69 -19.38 45.05
C PHE A 3 76.26 -19.74 44.64
N VAL A 4 75.33 -19.56 45.56
CA VAL A 4 73.87 -19.66 45.28
C VAL A 4 73.33 -18.26 45.16
N PRO A 5 72.64 -17.88 44.06
CA PRO A 5 71.99 -16.58 43.99
C PRO A 5 70.55 -16.63 44.57
N LEU A 6 70.29 -15.69 45.39
CA LEU A 6 69.03 -15.42 46.09
C LEU A 6 68.00 -14.91 45.06
N ARG A 7 66.86 -15.62 44.88
CA ARG A 7 65.76 -15.19 44.03
C ARG A 7 64.80 -14.30 44.83
N LEU A 8 64.71 -13.03 44.45
CA LEU A 8 63.74 -12.09 44.96
C LEU A 8 62.43 -12.32 44.20
N ARG A 9 61.34 -12.73 44.91
CA ARG A 9 60.01 -12.84 44.36
C ARG A 9 59.28 -11.50 44.57
N SER A 10 59.08 -10.71 43.50
CA SER A 10 58.18 -9.57 43.51
C SER A 10 56.77 -10.03 43.16
N SER A 11 55.86 -9.99 44.15
CA SER A 11 54.43 -10.22 43.91
C SER A 11 53.82 -8.89 43.45
N PHE A 12 53.46 -8.80 42.16
CA PHE A 12 52.60 -7.76 41.64
C PHE A 12 51.15 -8.15 41.82
N ALA A 13 50.46 -7.49 42.71
CA ALA A 13 49.00 -7.59 42.85
C ALA A 13 48.37 -6.76 41.71
N ILE A 14 47.75 -7.44 40.76
CA ILE A 14 46.95 -6.78 39.74
C ILE A 14 45.55 -6.55 40.27
N PHE A 15 45.23 -5.29 40.62
CA PHE A 15 43.86 -4.85 40.89
C PHE A 15 43.13 -4.77 39.57
N ALA A 16 42.22 -5.75 39.32
CA ALA A 16 41.29 -5.67 38.24
C ALA A 16 40.16 -4.70 38.64
N LEU A 17 40.13 -3.51 38.07
CA LEU A 17 38.98 -2.60 38.10
C LEU A 17 37.92 -3.13 37.16
N ALA A 18 36.89 -3.75 37.65
CA ALA A 18 35.70 -4.10 36.87
C ALA A 18 34.85 -2.83 36.73
N ALA A 19 34.89 -2.21 35.55
CA ALA A 19 33.94 -1.18 35.16
C ALA A 19 32.62 -1.84 34.73
N PRO A 20 31.43 -1.38 35.18
CA PRO A 20 30.18 -1.89 34.65
C PRO A 20 29.97 -1.38 33.24
N LEU A 21 29.89 -2.31 32.27
CA LEU A 21 29.39 -2.01 30.93
C LEU A 21 27.90 -1.66 31.05
N ALA A 22 27.58 -0.39 31.04
CA ALA A 22 26.22 0.08 30.80
C ALA A 22 25.85 -0.26 29.35
N LEU A 23 25.02 -1.30 29.16
CA LEU A 23 24.32 -1.55 27.90
C LEU A 23 23.31 -0.43 27.69
N ALA A 24 23.78 0.70 27.15
CA ALA A 24 22.91 1.68 26.55
C ALA A 24 22.28 1.03 25.31
N GLY A 25 21.00 0.64 25.44
CA GLY A 25 20.20 0.22 24.33
C GLY A 25 20.14 1.35 23.29
N TYR A 26 20.92 1.25 22.24
CA TYR A 26 20.77 2.07 21.05
C TYR A 26 19.47 1.67 20.38
N ALA A 27 18.37 2.36 20.73
CA ALA A 27 17.20 2.43 19.88
C ALA A 27 17.69 3.15 18.61
N SER A 28 17.97 2.41 17.55
CA SER A 28 18.20 2.97 16.22
C SER A 28 16.97 3.78 15.85
N PRO A 29 17.10 5.09 15.56
CA PRO A 29 16.00 5.82 14.96
C PRO A 29 15.70 5.15 13.62
N ALA A 30 14.45 4.76 13.40
CA ALA A 30 13.97 4.33 12.11
C ALA A 30 14.16 5.48 11.12
N GLN A 31 15.30 5.51 10.46
CA GLN A 31 15.59 6.46 9.40
C GLN A 31 14.72 6.07 8.21
N GLY A 32 13.60 6.80 8.03
CA GLY A 32 12.85 6.83 6.81
C GLY A 32 13.69 7.46 5.70
N ALA A 33 14.57 6.69 5.10
CA ALA A 33 15.28 7.13 3.89
C ALA A 33 14.28 7.25 2.73
N PRO A 34 14.26 8.35 1.98
CA PRO A 34 13.63 8.40 0.67
C PRO A 34 14.45 7.48 -0.26
N GLY A 35 13.85 6.38 -0.73
CA GLY A 35 14.51 5.41 -1.59
C GLY A 35 14.69 4.04 -0.91
N GLY A 36 13.65 3.55 -0.21
CA GLY A 36 13.68 2.20 0.35
C GLY A 36 13.40 1.13 -0.71
N GLU A 37 13.99 -0.05 -0.50
CA GLU A 37 13.79 -1.24 -1.33
C GLU A 37 12.33 -1.73 -1.28
N LEU A 38 11.89 -2.39 -2.38
CA LEU A 38 10.61 -3.10 -2.40
C LEU A 38 10.69 -4.36 -1.52
N VAL A 39 9.66 -4.57 -0.73
CA VAL A 39 9.59 -5.64 0.27
C VAL A 39 8.42 -6.57 -0.02
N LEU A 40 8.66 -7.87 0.06
CA LEU A 40 7.60 -8.86 0.00
C LEU A 40 7.01 -9.04 1.40
N ALA A 41 5.71 -8.76 1.57
CA ALA A 41 5.03 -8.92 2.84
C ALA A 41 5.09 -10.39 3.32
N SER A 42 5.41 -10.58 4.59
CA SER A 42 5.59 -11.89 5.20
C SER A 42 4.30 -12.49 5.76
N SER A 43 3.35 -11.64 6.17
CA SER A 43 2.10 -12.04 6.81
C SER A 43 1.01 -10.97 6.69
N ALA A 44 -0.21 -11.31 7.08
CA ALA A 44 -1.34 -10.37 7.14
C ALA A 44 -1.12 -9.25 8.19
N GLU A 45 -0.34 -9.52 9.20
CA GLU A 45 0.03 -8.55 10.25
C GLU A 45 1.44 -8.02 10.04
N ASP A 46 1.87 -7.82 8.78
CA ASP A 46 3.22 -7.35 8.47
C ASP A 46 3.59 -6.10 9.26
N PRO A 47 4.48 -6.22 10.26
CA PRO A 47 4.84 -5.11 11.14
C PRO A 47 5.64 -4.04 10.42
N ALA A 48 6.43 -4.42 9.39
CA ALA A 48 7.25 -3.50 8.64
C ALA A 48 6.38 -2.60 7.74
N LEU A 49 5.40 -3.17 7.03
CA LEU A 49 4.43 -2.38 6.26
C LEU A 49 3.60 -1.46 7.19
N THR A 50 3.10 -2.00 8.31
CA THR A 50 2.35 -1.21 9.28
C THR A 50 3.17 -0.04 9.82
N ALA A 51 4.44 -0.27 10.17
CA ALA A 51 5.34 0.78 10.64
C ALA A 51 5.61 1.82 9.54
N ARG A 52 5.80 1.37 8.29
CA ARG A 52 6.04 2.26 7.15
C ARG A 52 4.85 3.15 6.83
N LEU A 53 3.62 2.61 6.85
CA LEU A 53 2.39 3.38 6.68
C LEU A 53 2.22 4.42 7.80
N ARG A 54 2.52 4.05 9.05
CA ARG A 54 2.49 4.99 10.19
C ARG A 54 3.50 6.12 10.05
N ALA A 55 4.65 5.85 9.44
CA ALA A 55 5.71 6.83 9.25
C ALA A 55 5.42 7.86 8.14
N LEU A 56 4.32 7.69 7.37
CA LEU A 56 3.90 8.68 6.37
C LEU A 56 3.57 10.04 7.00
N SER A 57 2.98 10.06 8.22
CA SER A 57 2.74 11.28 8.99
C SER A 57 2.55 10.93 10.48
N PRO A 58 2.93 11.84 11.41
CA PRO A 58 2.62 11.67 12.84
C PRO A 58 1.13 11.55 13.15
N THR A 59 0.26 12.01 12.24
CA THR A 59 -1.20 11.97 12.40
C THR A 59 -1.83 10.65 11.94
N VAL A 60 -1.08 9.74 11.34
CA VAL A 60 -1.61 8.45 10.86
C VAL A 60 -2.07 7.59 12.03
N ASN A 61 -3.34 7.19 11.97
CA ASN A 61 -3.95 6.31 12.98
C ASN A 61 -3.35 4.89 12.86
N PRO A 62 -2.74 4.35 13.94
CA PRO A 62 -2.13 3.02 13.92
C PRO A 62 -3.10 1.90 13.54
N ASN A 63 -4.39 2.04 13.86
CA ASN A 63 -5.40 1.05 13.49
C ASN A 63 -5.73 1.10 12.00
N GLU A 64 -5.72 2.30 11.38
CA GLU A 64 -5.88 2.42 9.93
C GLU A 64 -4.70 1.77 9.20
N ALA A 65 -3.48 2.06 9.63
CA ALA A 65 -2.27 1.45 9.06
C ALA A 65 -2.32 -0.09 9.12
N ARG A 66 -2.69 -0.66 10.28
CA ARG A 66 -2.85 -2.12 10.41
C ARG A 66 -3.94 -2.68 9.49
N ARG A 67 -5.11 -2.03 9.41
CA ARG A 67 -6.18 -2.47 8.51
C ARG A 67 -5.77 -2.44 7.05
N VAL A 68 -5.06 -1.39 6.62
CA VAL A 68 -4.54 -1.29 5.25
C VAL A 68 -3.59 -2.44 4.96
N ALA A 69 -2.61 -2.70 5.82
CA ALA A 69 -1.65 -3.80 5.66
C ALA A 69 -2.36 -5.16 5.59
N TYR A 70 -3.29 -5.43 6.52
CA TYR A 70 -4.07 -6.67 6.57
C TYR A 70 -4.89 -6.89 5.29
N ILE A 71 -5.65 -5.86 4.87
CA ILE A 71 -6.50 -5.94 3.68
C ILE A 71 -5.65 -6.12 2.43
N ALA A 72 -4.56 -5.38 2.29
CA ALA A 72 -3.69 -5.51 1.14
C ALA A 72 -3.12 -6.93 1.02
N TYR A 73 -2.62 -7.50 2.11
CA TYR A 73 -2.08 -8.86 2.11
C TYR A 73 -3.14 -9.93 1.78
N THR A 74 -4.27 -9.90 2.49
CA THR A 74 -5.32 -10.93 2.34
C THR A 74 -6.01 -10.86 0.99
N THR A 75 -6.25 -9.66 0.46
CA THR A 75 -6.83 -9.47 -0.87
C THR A 75 -6.01 -10.15 -1.96
N GLY A 76 -4.70 -9.96 -1.95
CA GLY A 76 -3.85 -10.57 -2.96
C GLY A 76 -3.95 -12.09 -2.98
N LEU A 77 -3.86 -12.72 -1.82
CA LEU A 77 -3.95 -14.18 -1.69
C LEU A 77 -5.33 -14.74 -2.09
N GLU A 78 -6.40 -14.03 -1.74
CA GLU A 78 -7.76 -14.43 -2.15
C GLU A 78 -7.95 -14.36 -3.66
N LEU A 79 -7.49 -13.27 -4.29
CA LEU A 79 -7.59 -13.08 -5.73
C LEU A 79 -6.72 -14.06 -6.51
N ALA A 80 -5.52 -14.36 -6.00
CA ALA A 80 -4.67 -15.38 -6.59
C ALA A 80 -5.34 -16.75 -6.62
N ARG A 81 -6.02 -17.13 -5.54
CA ARG A 81 -6.84 -18.36 -5.50
C ARG A 81 -8.04 -18.29 -6.43
N LYS A 82 -8.78 -17.16 -6.42
CA LYS A 82 -9.97 -16.95 -7.27
C LYS A 82 -9.65 -17.11 -8.75
N TRP A 83 -8.52 -16.59 -9.20
CA TRP A 83 -8.11 -16.63 -10.61
C TRP A 83 -7.09 -17.73 -10.91
N GLU A 84 -6.79 -18.58 -9.93
CA GLU A 84 -5.83 -19.68 -10.06
C GLU A 84 -4.50 -19.20 -10.66
N MET A 85 -3.93 -18.14 -10.05
CA MET A 85 -2.68 -17.53 -10.51
C MET A 85 -1.54 -18.55 -10.50
N GLY A 86 -0.84 -18.66 -11.62
CA GLY A 86 0.42 -19.40 -11.68
C GLY A 86 1.58 -18.61 -11.10
N SER A 87 2.79 -19.16 -11.20
CA SER A 87 4.01 -18.51 -10.70
C SER A 87 4.44 -17.28 -11.51
N SER A 88 3.98 -17.16 -12.76
CA SER A 88 4.28 -16.04 -13.65
C SER A 88 3.01 -15.24 -13.98
N PRO A 89 2.85 -14.01 -13.44
CA PRO A 89 1.71 -13.15 -13.78
C PRO A 89 1.65 -12.79 -15.26
N THR A 90 2.79 -12.57 -15.92
CA THR A 90 2.84 -12.31 -17.37
C THR A 90 2.33 -13.49 -18.18
N MET A 91 2.75 -14.72 -17.85
CA MET A 91 2.22 -15.93 -18.48
C MET A 91 0.72 -16.08 -18.21
N HIS A 92 0.27 -15.74 -17.00
CA HIS A 92 -1.16 -15.76 -16.67
C HIS A 92 -1.96 -14.78 -17.54
N SER A 93 -1.45 -13.56 -17.74
CA SER A 93 -2.07 -12.59 -18.68
C SER A 93 -2.12 -13.10 -20.11
N PHE A 94 -1.07 -13.75 -20.58
CA PHE A 94 -1.09 -14.42 -21.89
C PHE A 94 -2.20 -15.49 -21.97
N LEU A 95 -2.36 -16.31 -20.94
CA LEU A 95 -3.42 -17.32 -20.88
C LEU A 95 -4.83 -16.70 -20.90
N ILE A 96 -5.01 -15.51 -20.31
CA ILE A 96 -6.28 -14.76 -20.41
C ILE A 96 -6.49 -14.30 -21.86
N ASN A 97 -5.47 -13.73 -22.50
CA ASN A 97 -5.55 -13.21 -23.88
C ASN A 97 -5.96 -14.29 -24.89
N ILE A 98 -5.52 -15.53 -24.70
CA ILE A 98 -5.91 -16.67 -25.54
C ILE A 98 -7.21 -17.39 -25.09
N GLY A 99 -7.91 -16.86 -24.06
CA GLY A 99 -9.16 -17.39 -23.55
C GLY A 99 -9.05 -18.62 -22.63
N ALA A 100 -7.84 -19.03 -22.24
CA ALA A 100 -7.61 -20.16 -21.35
C ALA A 100 -7.86 -19.81 -19.87
N LYS A 101 -7.84 -18.51 -19.50
CA LYS A 101 -8.15 -17.98 -18.16
C LYS A 101 -9.15 -16.83 -18.30
N LYS A 102 -9.93 -16.56 -17.21
CA LYS A 102 -11.04 -15.58 -17.24
C LYS A 102 -10.74 -14.24 -16.56
N GLY A 103 -9.63 -14.11 -15.86
CA GLY A 103 -9.27 -12.91 -15.12
C GLY A 103 -7.97 -13.08 -14.36
N GLY A 104 -7.51 -12.01 -13.71
CA GLY A 104 -6.24 -11.97 -12.97
C GLY A 104 -5.24 -10.99 -13.57
N TYR A 105 -5.70 -9.98 -14.33
CA TYR A 105 -4.86 -8.85 -14.74
C TYR A 105 -4.49 -7.93 -13.57
N CYS A 106 -3.41 -7.18 -13.70
CA CYS A 106 -2.96 -6.23 -12.69
C CYS A 106 -4.06 -5.24 -12.28
N TYR A 107 -4.76 -4.64 -13.25
CA TYR A 107 -5.83 -3.68 -12.96
C TYR A 107 -7.01 -4.30 -12.19
N GLN A 108 -7.27 -5.61 -12.33
CA GLN A 108 -8.31 -6.29 -11.58
C GLN A 108 -7.89 -6.47 -10.12
N PHE A 109 -6.63 -6.84 -9.85
CA PHE A 109 -6.09 -6.87 -8.49
C PHE A 109 -6.14 -5.48 -7.84
N ALA A 110 -5.68 -4.46 -8.54
CA ALA A 110 -5.70 -3.08 -8.05
C ALA A 110 -7.13 -2.58 -7.80
N THR A 111 -8.10 -2.90 -8.68
CA THR A 111 -9.51 -2.52 -8.50
C THR A 111 -10.11 -3.15 -7.25
N GLU A 112 -9.95 -4.45 -7.07
CA GLU A 112 -10.49 -5.15 -5.89
C GLU A 112 -9.85 -4.63 -4.59
N LEU A 113 -8.54 -4.39 -4.59
CA LEU A 113 -7.86 -3.79 -3.45
C LEU A 113 -8.39 -2.39 -3.15
N LEU A 114 -8.54 -1.53 -4.18
CA LEU A 114 -9.10 -0.20 -4.04
C LEU A 114 -10.49 -0.23 -3.39
N LEU A 115 -11.38 -1.08 -3.89
CA LEU A 115 -12.75 -1.16 -3.39
C LEU A 115 -12.80 -1.59 -1.91
N ARG A 116 -11.99 -2.57 -1.52
CA ARG A 116 -11.91 -3.04 -0.14
C ARG A 116 -11.32 -1.98 0.80
N LEU A 117 -10.27 -1.29 0.39
CA LEU A 117 -9.67 -0.20 1.17
C LEU A 117 -10.59 1.02 1.25
N HIS A 118 -11.25 1.41 0.15
CA HIS A 118 -12.20 2.51 0.12
C HIS A 118 -13.40 2.28 1.06
N ALA A 119 -13.86 1.04 1.17
CA ALA A 119 -14.93 0.67 2.11
C ALA A 119 -14.55 0.90 3.59
N GLN A 120 -13.26 0.98 3.91
CA GLN A 120 -12.78 1.27 5.28
C GLN A 120 -12.99 2.71 5.72
N LYS A 121 -13.30 3.64 4.79
CA LYS A 121 -13.52 5.07 5.07
C LYS A 121 -12.36 5.67 5.88
N LEU A 122 -11.13 5.41 5.41
CA LEU A 122 -9.91 5.91 6.04
C LEU A 122 -9.97 7.43 6.25
N LYS A 123 -9.41 7.91 7.37
CA LYS A 123 -9.40 9.32 7.76
C LYS A 123 -8.01 9.93 7.75
N THR A 124 -7.01 9.11 7.97
CA THR A 124 -5.61 9.53 8.12
C THR A 124 -4.68 8.96 7.05
N LEU A 125 -5.26 8.24 6.08
CA LEU A 125 -4.58 7.73 4.90
C LEU A 125 -5.45 8.01 3.66
N GLU A 126 -4.80 8.36 2.55
CA GLU A 126 -5.40 8.58 1.23
C GLU A 126 -4.98 7.48 0.27
N LEU A 127 -5.90 7.11 -0.63
CA LEU A 127 -5.69 6.08 -1.64
C LEU A 127 -5.55 6.72 -3.01
N HIS A 128 -4.63 6.19 -3.81
CA HIS A 128 -4.37 6.64 -5.17
C HIS A 128 -4.33 5.45 -6.12
N TRP A 129 -4.76 5.66 -7.36
CA TRP A 129 -4.49 4.75 -8.45
C TRP A 129 -3.17 5.13 -9.09
N ALA A 130 -2.20 4.24 -9.02
CA ALA A 130 -0.91 4.39 -9.65
C ALA A 130 -0.82 3.52 -10.90
N GLU A 131 -0.35 4.08 -11.99
CA GLU A 131 -0.11 3.37 -13.25
C GLU A 131 1.29 3.65 -13.79
N SER A 132 1.85 2.70 -14.49
CA SER A 132 3.08 2.81 -15.28
C SER A 132 2.82 2.29 -16.69
N ASP A 133 3.51 2.87 -17.67
CA ASP A 133 3.45 2.48 -19.07
C ASP A 133 2.02 2.44 -19.66
N ALA A 134 1.17 3.37 -19.25
CA ALA A 134 -0.24 3.42 -19.59
C ALA A 134 -0.46 3.34 -21.11
N GLY A 135 -1.41 2.47 -21.55
CA GLY A 135 -1.77 2.27 -22.94
C GLY A 135 -0.79 1.38 -23.72
N THR A 136 0.16 0.74 -23.07
CA THR A 136 1.08 -0.24 -23.67
C THR A 136 0.81 -1.66 -23.19
N ASP A 137 1.47 -2.65 -23.81
CA ASP A 137 1.38 -4.06 -23.40
C ASP A 137 2.06 -4.32 -22.03
N THR A 138 2.88 -3.38 -21.57
CA THR A 138 3.56 -3.41 -20.27
C THR A 138 2.86 -2.57 -19.21
N GLU A 139 1.67 -2.03 -19.52
CA GLU A 139 0.90 -1.26 -18.54
C GLU A 139 0.74 -2.03 -17.24
N HIS A 140 1.08 -1.36 -16.13
CA HIS A 140 0.91 -1.92 -14.80
C HIS A 140 0.15 -0.96 -13.88
N ASN A 141 -0.70 -1.53 -13.02
CA ASN A 141 -1.59 -0.77 -12.16
C ASN A 141 -1.51 -1.29 -10.72
N VAL A 142 -1.39 -0.38 -9.76
CA VAL A 142 -1.33 -0.68 -8.32
C VAL A 142 -2.08 0.37 -7.50
N ILE A 143 -2.25 0.11 -6.21
CA ILE A 143 -2.73 1.13 -5.26
C ILE A 143 -1.55 1.74 -4.53
N ALA A 144 -1.53 3.05 -4.45
CA ALA A 144 -0.61 3.78 -3.60
C ALA A 144 -1.35 4.40 -2.41
N VAL A 145 -0.63 4.57 -1.30
CA VAL A 145 -1.16 5.12 -0.05
C VAL A 145 -0.27 6.26 0.42
N THR A 146 -0.87 7.41 0.71
CA THR A 146 -0.21 8.58 1.31
C THR A 146 -0.89 8.99 2.60
N ALA A 147 -0.26 9.89 3.36
CA ALA A 147 -1.00 10.69 4.34
C ALA A 147 -1.75 11.84 3.62
N PRO A 148 -2.84 12.37 4.19
CA PRO A 148 -3.58 13.49 3.61
C PRO A 148 -2.69 14.69 3.29
N GLY A 149 -2.79 15.17 2.04
CA GLY A 149 -2.00 16.30 1.54
C GLY A 149 -0.53 16.00 1.25
N GLN A 150 -0.09 14.76 1.41
CA GLN A 150 1.26 14.35 1.04
C GLN A 150 1.36 14.16 -0.49
N PRO A 151 2.47 14.56 -1.14
CA PRO A 151 2.68 14.31 -2.56
C PRO A 151 2.59 12.82 -2.92
N PHE A 152 1.92 12.48 -4.01
CA PHE A 152 1.76 11.12 -4.52
C PHE A 152 3.08 10.34 -4.58
N ALA A 153 4.16 10.96 -5.10
CA ALA A 153 5.47 10.32 -5.25
C ALA A 153 6.11 9.88 -3.92
N GLN A 154 5.63 10.36 -2.77
CA GLN A 154 6.10 9.95 -1.45
C GLN A 154 5.26 8.80 -0.87
N GLY A 155 4.27 8.32 -1.62
CA GLY A 155 3.38 7.25 -1.21
C GLY A 155 4.06 5.88 -1.14
N ILE A 156 3.36 4.96 -0.48
CA ILE A 156 3.71 3.54 -0.42
C ILE A 156 2.87 2.78 -1.44
N MET A 157 3.53 2.09 -2.35
CA MET A 157 2.92 1.18 -3.32
C MET A 157 2.49 -0.12 -2.65
N LEU A 158 1.32 -0.64 -3.05
CA LEU A 158 0.76 -1.94 -2.68
C LEU A 158 0.46 -2.73 -3.94
N ASP A 159 1.30 -3.69 -4.29
CA ASP A 159 1.21 -4.50 -5.50
C ASP A 159 0.93 -5.96 -5.17
N ASN A 160 -0.25 -6.40 -5.50
CA ASN A 160 -0.69 -7.79 -5.32
C ASN A 160 -0.45 -8.67 -6.56
N TRP A 161 -0.09 -8.08 -7.72
CA TRP A 161 -0.04 -8.82 -8.97
C TRP A 161 1.35 -9.36 -9.31
N ARG A 162 2.41 -8.53 -9.23
CA ARG A 162 3.79 -8.93 -9.66
C ARG A 162 4.34 -10.20 -8.99
N ARG A 163 3.80 -10.58 -7.84
CA ARG A 163 4.17 -11.79 -7.11
C ARG A 163 3.01 -12.77 -6.95
N SER A 164 2.13 -12.84 -7.98
CA SER A 164 1.02 -13.81 -8.08
C SER A 164 0.16 -13.86 -6.81
N GLY A 165 -0.29 -12.70 -6.33
CA GLY A 165 -1.11 -12.55 -5.13
C GLY A 165 -0.34 -12.30 -3.84
N ARG A 166 0.97 -12.49 -3.81
CA ARG A 166 1.80 -12.12 -2.66
C ARG A 166 2.07 -10.61 -2.71
N LEU A 167 1.70 -9.91 -1.65
CA LEU A 167 1.84 -8.46 -1.58
C LEU A 167 3.31 -8.03 -1.65
N LEU A 168 3.66 -7.29 -2.70
CA LEU A 168 4.89 -6.52 -2.83
C LEU A 168 4.57 -5.07 -2.45
N TRP A 169 5.39 -4.43 -1.60
CA TRP A 169 5.16 -3.06 -1.18
C TRP A 169 6.47 -2.30 -1.01
N GLY A 170 6.42 -1.00 -1.10
CA GLY A 170 7.56 -0.10 -0.91
C GLY A 170 7.25 1.31 -1.34
N PRO A 171 8.22 2.23 -1.27
CA PRO A 171 8.02 3.60 -1.75
C PRO A 171 7.86 3.60 -3.28
N LEU A 172 6.94 4.44 -3.79
CA LEU A 172 6.72 4.59 -5.23
C LEU A 172 7.99 4.95 -5.99
N ASN A 173 8.79 5.85 -5.44
CA ASN A 173 10.06 6.29 -6.03
C ASN A 173 11.23 5.30 -5.81
N GLY A 174 11.00 4.21 -5.10
CA GLY A 174 11.97 3.14 -4.89
C GLY A 174 11.76 1.93 -5.81
N ASP A 175 10.79 1.98 -6.70
CA ASP A 175 10.55 0.90 -7.67
C ASP A 175 11.50 1.07 -8.89
N PRO A 176 12.45 0.16 -9.10
CA PRO A 176 13.38 0.27 -10.22
C PRO A 176 12.75 -0.08 -11.57
N ASP A 177 11.63 -0.81 -11.56
CA ASP A 177 11.03 -1.38 -12.76
C ASP A 177 9.93 -0.48 -13.35
N HIS A 178 9.39 0.47 -12.54
CA HIS A 178 8.23 1.26 -12.93
C HIS A 178 8.35 2.74 -12.55
N ALA A 179 8.02 3.61 -13.51
CA ALA A 179 7.85 5.05 -13.31
C ALA A 179 6.37 5.38 -13.04
N TRP A 180 5.97 5.36 -11.79
CA TRP A 180 4.57 5.51 -11.36
C TRP A 180 4.01 6.90 -11.59
N GLN A 181 2.80 6.96 -12.17
CA GLN A 181 2.01 8.18 -12.36
C GLN A 181 0.64 8.02 -11.69
N GLU A 182 0.13 9.12 -11.09
CA GLU A 182 -1.21 9.12 -10.52
C GLU A 182 -2.27 9.28 -11.61
N ASN A 183 -3.26 8.37 -11.67
CA ASN A 183 -4.41 8.50 -12.54
C ASN A 183 -5.71 8.67 -11.73
N LYS A 184 -6.08 9.94 -11.47
CA LYS A 184 -7.30 10.28 -10.73
C LYS A 184 -8.57 9.86 -11.47
N ALA A 185 -8.58 9.95 -12.80
CA ALA A 185 -9.75 9.54 -13.59
C ALA A 185 -10.00 8.04 -13.46
N ALA A 186 -8.95 7.22 -13.55
CA ALA A 186 -9.01 5.79 -13.33
C ALA A 186 -9.47 5.45 -11.90
N PHE A 187 -8.97 6.18 -10.88
CA PHE A 187 -9.40 6.02 -9.49
C PHE A 187 -10.91 6.20 -9.34
N TYR A 188 -11.44 7.34 -9.76
CA TYR A 188 -12.86 7.66 -9.58
C TYR A 188 -13.79 6.78 -10.44
N SER A 189 -13.36 6.34 -11.61
CA SER A 189 -14.16 5.48 -12.49
C SER A 189 -14.42 4.10 -11.89
N ARG A 190 -13.57 3.64 -10.97
CA ARG A 190 -13.66 2.32 -10.33
C ARG A 190 -14.44 2.34 -9.02
N LEU A 191 -14.66 3.52 -8.44
CA LEU A 191 -15.46 3.62 -7.21
C LEU A 191 -16.96 3.44 -7.50
N PRO A 192 -17.72 2.86 -6.55
CA PRO A 192 -19.18 2.77 -6.68
C PRO A 192 -19.78 4.16 -6.87
N ARG A 193 -20.55 4.34 -7.95
CA ARG A 193 -21.35 5.57 -8.11
C ARG A 193 -22.31 5.65 -6.94
N LYS A 194 -22.33 6.78 -6.20
CA LYS A 194 -23.41 7.05 -5.27
C LYS A 194 -24.70 6.98 -6.07
N ALA A 195 -25.61 6.09 -5.70
CA ALA A 195 -26.96 6.08 -6.27
C ALA A 195 -27.50 7.51 -6.09
N VAL A 196 -27.72 8.21 -7.20
CA VAL A 196 -28.47 9.47 -7.19
C VAL A 196 -29.87 9.06 -6.82
N THR A 197 -30.22 9.18 -5.54
CA THR A 197 -31.60 9.13 -5.11
C THR A 197 -32.26 10.36 -5.73
N THR A 198 -32.82 10.20 -6.93
CA THR A 198 -33.79 11.13 -7.49
C THR A 198 -34.98 11.05 -6.54
N ASP A 199 -35.08 12.02 -5.64
CA ASP A 199 -36.28 12.27 -4.87
C ASP A 199 -37.41 12.60 -5.84
N GLN A 200 -38.14 11.57 -6.27
CA GLN A 200 -39.31 11.70 -7.14
C GLN A 200 -40.55 12.16 -6.35
N SER A 201 -40.41 12.63 -5.11
CA SER A 201 -41.52 13.02 -4.25
C SER A 201 -41.97 14.48 -4.45
N LYS A 202 -41.40 15.26 -5.39
CA LYS A 202 -41.96 16.59 -5.71
C LYS A 202 -43.14 16.43 -6.67
N PRO A 203 -44.38 16.70 -6.21
CA PRO A 203 -45.57 16.65 -7.08
C PRO A 203 -45.42 17.71 -8.18
N LYS A 204 -45.57 17.27 -9.43
CA LYS A 204 -45.62 18.16 -10.59
C LYS A 204 -46.74 19.16 -10.36
N LYS A 205 -46.43 20.45 -10.17
CA LYS A 205 -47.42 21.56 -10.15
C LYS A 205 -48.21 21.48 -11.45
N LYS A 206 -49.54 21.20 -11.35
CA LYS A 206 -50.48 21.29 -12.46
C LYS A 206 -50.48 22.72 -12.96
N VAL A 207 -49.93 22.95 -14.16
CA VAL A 207 -50.09 24.22 -14.88
C VAL A 207 -51.54 24.34 -15.30
N LYS A 208 -52.29 25.24 -14.66
CA LYS A 208 -53.66 25.62 -15.06
C LYS A 208 -53.56 26.28 -16.44
N ARG A 209 -54.08 25.61 -17.49
CA ARG A 209 -54.28 26.23 -18.81
C ARG A 209 -55.36 27.29 -18.67
N LYS A 210 -55.07 28.55 -19.06
CA LYS A 210 -56.07 29.63 -19.23
C LYS A 210 -56.98 29.25 -20.40
N PRO A 211 -58.34 29.55 -20.29
CA PRO A 211 -59.24 29.38 -21.42
C PRO A 211 -58.91 30.38 -22.54
N GLN A 212 -58.79 29.87 -23.77
CA GLN A 212 -58.69 30.72 -24.94
C GLN A 212 -60.08 31.28 -25.26
N HIS A 213 -60.21 32.59 -25.27
CA HIS A 213 -61.36 33.32 -25.74
C HIS A 213 -61.49 33.14 -27.26
N ARG A 214 -62.59 32.51 -27.68
CA ARG A 214 -62.95 32.33 -29.08
C ARG A 214 -63.65 33.63 -29.51
N SER A 215 -63.05 34.50 -30.32
CA SER A 215 -63.67 35.62 -30.99
C SER A 215 -64.32 35.15 -32.25
N THR A 216 -65.67 35.28 -32.33
CA THR A 216 -66.49 35.16 -33.54
C THR A 216 -66.50 36.52 -34.24
N HIS A 217 -66.09 36.53 -35.51
CA HIS A 217 -66.60 37.39 -36.59
C HIS A 217 -66.52 36.64 -37.89
#